data_8a0b19ae274e2ffec345c34cba0b20fa
#
_entry.id   8a0b19ae274e2ffec345c34cba0b20fa
#
_cell.length_a   1.000
_cell.length_b   1.000
_cell.length_c   1.000
_cell.angle_alpha   90.00
_cell.angle_beta   90.00
_cell.angle_gamma   90.00
#
_symmetry.space_group_name_H-M   'P 1'
#
loop_
_entity.id
_entity.type
_entity.pdbx_description
1 polymer ?
#
loop_
_entity_poly.entity_id
_entity_poly.type
_entity_poly.pdbx_seq_one_letter_code
_entity_poly.pdbx_strand_id
1 'polypeptide(L)'
;MEATDGDSVVSEVQKASAGGAVTRASDKERDAVVQRVQDAFAEGRLDDTEFDERTRAALTARTHAELDALLADLPAAAPGSAPAVPGRGPGRFAIALKSSVRRAGRWRVPERYTTVVYKGGGLLDLRAAELSGPVTTFVAVAYKSRVTILVPPSVRVEMTGFGVTQGLADEEDPGYRLPADAPVIQVRGIAYKGTVEIATRPPERPALRG
;
A
#
# COMPACT_ATOMS: atom_id res chain seq x y z
N MET A 1 16.61 -0.08 81.20
CA MET A 1 17.83 -0.43 80.49
C MET A 1 17.44 -1.37 79.42
N GLU A 2 17.33 -0.80 78.40
CA GLU A 2 17.69 -0.89 76.97
C GLU A 2 16.88 -1.96 76.28
N ALA A 3 15.95 -1.61 75.45
CA ALA A 3 15.99 -1.13 74.09
C ALA A 3 16.80 -2.07 73.18
N THR A 4 16.16 -2.82 72.34
CA THR A 4 16.69 -3.11 71.00
C THR A 4 15.55 -3.28 70.07
N ASP A 5 15.50 -2.36 69.28
CA ASP A 5 14.83 -2.12 68.02
C ASP A 5 15.02 -3.30 67.07
N GLY A 6 13.97 -3.90 66.67
CA GLY A 6 13.92 -4.91 65.64
C GLY A 6 13.42 -4.27 64.35
N ASP A 7 14.35 -3.79 63.58
CA ASP A 7 14.18 -3.25 62.22
C ASP A 7 13.45 -4.28 61.32
N SER A 8 12.18 -4.02 61.12
CA SER A 8 11.37 -4.68 60.12
C SER A 8 11.72 -4.10 58.75
N VAL A 9 12.74 -4.66 58.16
CA VAL A 9 12.98 -4.44 56.71
C VAL A 9 11.81 -5.09 55.97
N VAL A 10 10.83 -4.28 55.73
CA VAL A 10 9.78 -4.64 54.78
C VAL A 10 10.43 -4.73 53.38
N SER A 11 10.81 -5.95 53.04
CA SER A 11 11.12 -6.30 51.67
C SER A 11 9.86 -6.05 50.85
N GLU A 12 9.82 -4.89 50.29
CA GLU A 12 8.93 -4.55 49.20
C GLU A 12 9.35 -5.38 48.00
N VAL A 13 8.84 -6.61 47.97
CA VAL A 13 8.88 -7.43 46.77
C VAL A 13 8.06 -6.69 45.74
N GLN A 14 8.77 -5.91 44.97
CA GLN A 14 8.29 -5.35 43.71
C GLN A 14 7.85 -6.52 42.87
N LYS A 15 6.58 -6.84 42.96
CA LYS A 15 5.88 -7.82 42.14
C LYS A 15 5.93 -7.29 40.73
N ALA A 16 7.00 -7.64 40.01
CA ALA A 16 7.09 -7.44 38.61
C ALA A 16 5.85 -8.07 37.97
N SER A 17 4.90 -7.25 37.62
CA SER A 17 3.70 -7.61 36.90
C SER A 17 4.10 -8.12 35.52
N ALA A 18 4.47 -9.40 35.46
CA ALA A 18 4.59 -10.16 34.22
C ALA A 18 3.18 -10.53 33.73
N GLY A 19 2.38 -9.53 33.52
CA GLY A 19 1.12 -9.57 32.84
C GLY A 19 1.06 -8.30 31.99
N GLY A 20 1.88 -8.24 30.95
CA GLY A 20 1.82 -7.16 30.00
C GLY A 20 0.39 -7.08 29.47
N ALA A 21 -0.39 -6.11 29.98
CA ALA A 21 -1.69 -5.80 29.43
C ALA A 21 -1.49 -5.66 27.93
N VAL A 22 -2.15 -6.51 27.14
CA VAL A 22 -2.08 -6.47 25.68
C VAL A 22 -2.69 -5.14 25.23
N THR A 23 -1.83 -4.12 25.09
CA THR A 23 -2.26 -2.78 24.70
C THR A 23 -2.76 -2.85 23.27
N ARG A 24 -4.00 -2.41 23.05
CA ARG A 24 -4.60 -2.43 21.73
C ARG A 24 -4.03 -1.33 20.84
N ALA A 25 -3.72 -1.70 19.61
CA ALA A 25 -3.28 -0.76 18.60
C ALA A 25 -4.43 0.14 18.16
N SER A 26 -4.19 1.44 18.18
CA SER A 26 -5.08 2.45 17.61
C SER A 26 -4.88 2.58 16.09
N ASP A 27 -5.85 3.16 15.39
CA ASP A 27 -5.71 3.50 13.96
C ASP A 27 -4.47 4.38 13.71
N LYS A 28 -4.17 5.32 14.63
CA LYS A 28 -3.01 6.21 14.50
C LYS A 28 -1.68 5.46 14.54
N GLU A 29 -1.58 4.46 15.40
CA GLU A 29 -0.37 3.64 15.54
C GLU A 29 -0.19 2.71 14.35
N ARG A 30 -1.26 2.08 13.88
CA ARG A 30 -1.23 1.34 12.61
C ARG A 30 -0.77 2.23 11.45
N ASP A 31 -1.32 3.45 11.37
CA ASP A 31 -0.94 4.44 10.38
C ASP A 31 0.57 4.77 10.45
N ALA A 32 1.12 4.92 11.65
CA ALA A 32 2.53 5.21 11.84
C ALA A 32 3.44 4.05 11.39
N VAL A 33 3.04 2.81 11.68
CA VAL A 33 3.79 1.62 11.24
C VAL A 33 3.74 1.46 9.72
N VAL A 34 2.57 1.66 9.09
CA VAL A 34 2.45 1.63 7.63
C VAL A 34 3.39 2.66 7.00
N GLN A 35 3.48 3.87 7.57
CA GLN A 35 4.42 4.89 7.10
C GLN A 35 5.87 4.40 7.17
N ARG A 36 6.27 3.79 8.29
CA ARG A 36 7.62 3.24 8.47
C ARG A 36 7.95 2.13 7.47
N VAL A 37 7.00 1.24 7.21
CA VAL A 37 7.13 0.18 6.20
C VAL A 37 7.30 0.78 4.80
N GLN A 38 6.57 1.86 4.48
CA GLN A 38 6.71 2.58 3.21
C GLN A 38 8.07 3.24 3.06
N ASP A 39 8.57 3.89 4.11
CA ASP A 39 9.88 4.53 4.10
C ASP A 39 10.99 3.48 3.89
N ALA A 40 10.93 2.36 4.61
CA ALA A 40 11.87 1.24 4.46
C ALA A 40 11.84 0.64 3.04
N PHE A 41 10.66 0.50 2.45
CA PHE A 41 10.52 0.05 1.07
C PHE A 41 11.11 1.06 0.06
N ALA A 42 10.86 2.36 0.26
CA ALA A 42 11.42 3.41 -0.58
C ALA A 42 12.96 3.48 -0.49
N GLU A 43 13.53 3.13 0.67
CA GLU A 43 14.98 3.01 0.90
C GLU A 43 15.56 1.69 0.34
N GLY A 44 14.74 0.79 -0.20
CA GLY A 44 15.18 -0.50 -0.73
C GLY A 44 15.55 -1.53 0.34
N ARG A 45 15.07 -1.35 1.58
CA ARG A 45 15.29 -2.28 2.70
C ARG A 45 14.32 -3.45 2.71
N LEU A 46 13.20 -3.31 2.05
CA LEU A 46 12.19 -4.34 1.88
C LEU A 46 12.03 -4.65 0.40
N ASP A 47 11.84 -5.91 0.10
CA ASP A 47 11.38 -6.29 -1.23
C ASP A 47 9.86 -6.11 -1.37
N ASP A 48 9.36 -6.32 -2.58
CA ASP A 48 7.93 -6.13 -2.88
C ASP A 48 7.02 -7.07 -2.06
N THR A 49 7.46 -8.29 -1.80
CA THR A 49 6.68 -9.29 -1.06
C THR A 49 6.64 -8.95 0.42
N GLU A 50 7.79 -8.61 1.00
CA GLU A 50 7.92 -8.17 2.39
C GLU A 50 7.10 -6.89 2.64
N PHE A 51 7.14 -5.94 1.70
CA PHE A 51 6.35 -4.72 1.78
C PHE A 51 4.84 -5.01 1.83
N ASP A 52 4.33 -5.86 0.91
CA ASP A 52 2.92 -6.24 0.87
C ASP A 52 2.48 -6.96 2.15
N GLU A 53 3.28 -7.91 2.64
CA GLU A 53 3.00 -8.69 3.85
C GLU A 53 2.98 -7.79 5.08
N ARG A 54 4.01 -6.96 5.28
CA ARG A 54 4.10 -6.05 6.43
C ARG A 54 3.02 -4.99 6.41
N THR A 55 2.71 -4.43 5.25
CA THR A 55 1.62 -3.45 5.12
C THR A 55 0.28 -4.08 5.51
N ARG A 56 -0.03 -5.30 5.02
CA ARG A 56 -1.24 -6.02 5.38
C ARG A 56 -1.29 -6.30 6.88
N ALA A 57 -0.20 -6.82 7.44
CA ALA A 57 -0.10 -7.15 8.85
C ALA A 57 -0.28 -5.90 9.72
N ALA A 58 0.36 -4.78 9.38
CA ALA A 58 0.21 -3.51 10.09
C ALA A 58 -1.24 -3.00 10.10
N LEU A 59 -1.92 -3.09 8.94
CA LEU A 59 -3.31 -2.64 8.81
C LEU A 59 -4.31 -3.49 9.61
N THR A 60 -3.99 -4.77 9.85
CA THR A 60 -4.85 -5.71 10.56
C THR A 60 -4.43 -5.94 12.02
N ALA A 61 -3.27 -5.44 12.44
CA ALA A 61 -2.73 -5.57 13.80
C ALA A 61 -3.71 -5.04 14.85
N ARG A 62 -3.87 -5.82 15.91
CA ARG A 62 -4.78 -5.50 17.02
C ARG A 62 -4.04 -4.98 18.24
N THR A 63 -2.73 -5.25 18.35
CA THR A 63 -1.92 -4.97 19.52
C THR A 63 -0.64 -4.24 19.15
N HIS A 64 -0.06 -3.54 20.13
CA HIS A 64 1.25 -2.90 19.99
C HIS A 64 2.34 -3.93 19.69
N ALA A 65 2.32 -5.07 20.38
CA ALA A 65 3.32 -6.12 20.16
C ALA A 65 3.35 -6.63 18.71
N GLU A 66 2.18 -6.76 18.08
CA GLU A 66 2.10 -7.11 16.66
C GLU A 66 2.70 -6.00 15.77
N LEU A 67 2.48 -4.74 16.10
CA LEU A 67 3.04 -3.61 15.36
C LEU A 67 4.56 -3.51 15.53
N ASP A 68 5.06 -3.70 16.76
CA ASP A 68 6.48 -3.64 17.08
C ASP A 68 7.26 -4.75 16.36
N ALA A 69 6.69 -5.94 16.30
CA ALA A 69 7.29 -7.08 15.58
C ALA A 69 7.53 -6.79 14.09
N LEU A 70 6.67 -5.97 13.45
CA LEU A 70 6.82 -5.61 12.04
C LEU A 70 7.98 -4.64 11.78
N LEU A 71 8.45 -3.96 12.80
CA LEU A 71 9.50 -2.95 12.73
C LEU A 71 10.82 -3.42 13.37
N ALA A 72 10.86 -4.61 13.96
CA ALA A 72 11.97 -5.07 14.79
C ALA A 72 13.32 -5.10 14.07
N ASP A 73 13.32 -5.38 12.78
CA ASP A 73 14.51 -5.43 11.92
C ASP A 73 14.72 -4.14 11.10
N LEU A 74 13.84 -3.15 11.26
CA LEU A 74 13.97 -1.87 10.57
C LEU A 74 14.64 -0.83 11.49
N PRO A 75 15.54 0.02 10.97
CA PRO A 75 16.17 1.07 11.77
C PRO A 75 15.12 1.98 12.41
N ALA A 76 15.41 2.50 13.59
CA ALA A 76 14.57 3.53 14.20
C ALA A 76 14.43 4.72 13.25
N ALA A 77 13.23 5.34 13.19
CA ALA A 77 13.06 6.53 12.37
C ALA A 77 14.05 7.61 12.79
N ALA A 78 14.86 8.10 11.87
CA ALA A 78 15.65 9.29 12.13
C ALA A 78 14.69 10.46 12.42
N PRO A 79 14.86 11.20 13.54
CA PRO A 79 14.02 12.36 13.81
C PRO A 79 14.27 13.40 12.72
N GLY A 80 13.26 13.67 11.88
CA GLY A 80 13.35 14.71 10.87
C GLY A 80 13.37 14.25 9.41
N SER A 81 13.26 12.95 9.12
CA SER A 81 13.03 12.50 7.75
C SER A 81 11.60 12.91 7.32
N ALA A 82 11.51 14.12 6.75
CA ALA A 82 10.38 14.41 5.88
C ALA A 82 10.34 13.30 4.81
N PRO A 83 9.14 12.80 4.43
CA PRO A 83 9.04 11.78 3.41
C PRO A 83 9.81 12.28 2.19
N ALA A 84 10.90 11.61 1.87
CA ALA A 84 11.63 11.87 0.64
C ALA A 84 10.61 11.57 -0.48
N VAL A 85 10.14 12.64 -1.13
CA VAL A 85 9.45 12.49 -2.41
C VAL A 85 10.46 11.79 -3.29
N PRO A 86 10.22 10.54 -3.71
CA PRO A 86 11.20 9.82 -4.51
C PRO A 86 11.47 10.68 -5.74
N GLY A 87 12.70 11.19 -5.80
CA GLY A 87 13.14 11.93 -6.97
C GLY A 87 12.92 11.08 -8.20
N ARG A 88 12.58 11.72 -9.31
CA ARG A 88 12.38 11.20 -10.66
C ARG A 88 13.36 10.08 -11.07
N GLY A 89 13.24 8.91 -10.45
CA GLY A 89 13.77 7.68 -10.98
C GLY A 89 12.78 7.10 -12.01
N PRO A 90 13.19 6.26 -12.93
CA PRO A 90 12.30 5.70 -13.95
C PRO A 90 11.20 4.90 -13.25
N GLY A 91 10.11 5.52 -13.12
CA GLY A 91 8.71 5.25 -12.86
C GLY A 91 8.23 3.86 -12.43
N ARG A 92 8.90 3.19 -11.49
CA ARG A 92 8.41 1.90 -10.97
C ARG A 92 7.40 2.02 -9.84
N PHE A 93 7.29 3.18 -9.20
CA PHE A 93 6.34 3.39 -8.12
C PHE A 93 5.85 4.83 -8.01
N ALA A 94 4.70 4.98 -7.40
CA ALA A 94 4.12 6.25 -6.99
C ALA A 94 3.56 6.14 -5.58
N ILE A 95 3.91 7.09 -4.74
CA ILE A 95 3.43 7.17 -3.36
C ILE A 95 2.70 8.49 -3.18
N ALA A 96 1.50 8.44 -2.60
CA ALA A 96 0.73 9.62 -2.23
C ALA A 96 0.31 9.54 -0.76
N LEU A 97 0.79 10.49 0.04
CA LEU A 97 0.44 10.63 1.45
C LEU A 97 -0.41 11.87 1.62
N LYS A 98 -1.67 11.70 2.06
CA LYS A 98 -2.66 12.79 2.20
C LYS A 98 -2.75 13.69 0.94
N SER A 99 -2.49 13.08 -0.22
CA SER A 99 -2.46 13.72 -1.52
C SER A 99 -2.99 12.78 -2.59
N SER A 100 -2.89 13.14 -3.86
CA SER A 100 -3.31 12.27 -4.95
C SER A 100 -2.21 11.99 -5.94
N VAL A 101 -2.22 10.77 -6.48
CA VAL A 101 -1.39 10.34 -7.61
C VAL A 101 -2.25 10.33 -8.85
N ARG A 102 -1.75 10.95 -9.93
CA ARG A 102 -2.35 10.84 -11.24
C ARG A 102 -1.28 10.54 -12.29
N ARG A 103 -1.46 9.44 -12.99
CA ARG A 103 -0.69 9.09 -14.20
C ARG A 103 -1.66 8.90 -15.36
N ALA A 104 -1.49 9.68 -16.42
CA ALA A 104 -2.35 9.62 -17.59
C ALA A 104 -1.54 10.02 -18.85
N GLY A 105 -2.11 9.75 -20.03
CA GLY A 105 -1.49 10.03 -21.32
C GLY A 105 -0.48 8.96 -21.73
N ARG A 106 0.44 9.33 -22.63
CA ARG A 106 1.48 8.41 -23.10
C ARG A 106 2.61 8.30 -22.10
N TRP A 107 2.75 7.15 -21.46
CA TRP A 107 3.86 6.84 -20.59
C TRP A 107 4.21 5.36 -20.69
N ARG A 108 5.48 5.04 -20.51
CA ARG A 108 5.92 3.65 -20.51
C ARG A 108 5.71 3.05 -19.13
N VAL A 109 4.92 1.99 -19.08
CA VAL A 109 4.66 1.22 -17.87
C VAL A 109 5.73 0.14 -17.77
N PRO A 110 6.51 0.10 -16.69
CA PRO A 110 7.46 -0.98 -16.45
C PRO A 110 6.73 -2.30 -16.21
N GLU A 111 7.42 -3.42 -16.31
CA GLU A 111 6.84 -4.75 -16.06
C GLU A 111 6.21 -4.87 -14.67
N ARG A 112 6.72 -4.11 -13.71
CA ARG A 112 6.15 -4.00 -12.37
C ARG A 112 6.02 -2.53 -11.97
N TYR A 113 4.84 -2.15 -11.50
CA TYR A 113 4.54 -0.81 -11.03
C TYR A 113 3.80 -0.86 -9.69
N THR A 114 4.33 -0.19 -8.69
CA THR A 114 3.74 -0.12 -7.36
C THR A 114 3.15 1.27 -7.11
N THR A 115 1.92 1.31 -6.60
CA THR A 115 1.28 2.56 -6.15
C THR A 115 0.76 2.40 -4.74
N VAL A 116 1.09 3.36 -3.89
CA VAL A 116 0.63 3.40 -2.50
C VAL A 116 -0.08 4.73 -2.29
N VAL A 117 -1.34 4.65 -1.89
CA VAL A 117 -2.15 5.85 -1.61
C VAL A 117 -2.70 5.77 -0.21
N TYR A 118 -2.29 6.75 0.60
CA TYR A 118 -2.69 6.88 1.99
C TYR A 118 -3.52 8.15 2.19
N LYS A 119 -4.79 8.00 2.58
CA LYS A 119 -5.73 9.12 2.82
C LYS A 119 -5.78 10.13 1.66
N GLY A 120 -5.95 9.62 0.44
CA GLY A 120 -5.96 10.43 -0.77
C GLY A 120 -6.70 9.77 -1.93
N GLY A 121 -6.24 10.00 -3.14
CA GLY A 121 -6.77 9.39 -4.36
C GLY A 121 -5.67 8.95 -5.32
N GLY A 122 -5.90 7.88 -6.08
CA GLY A 122 -5.01 7.41 -7.14
C GLY A 122 -5.77 7.24 -8.44
N LEU A 123 -5.23 7.75 -9.53
CA LEU A 123 -5.71 7.49 -10.87
C LEU A 123 -4.54 7.10 -11.76
N LEU A 124 -4.56 5.85 -12.20
CA LEU A 124 -3.61 5.30 -13.17
C LEU A 124 -4.37 5.04 -14.46
N ASP A 125 -4.15 5.87 -15.47
CA ASP A 125 -4.77 5.73 -16.78
C ASP A 125 -3.80 5.05 -17.73
N LEU A 126 -4.14 3.82 -18.10
CA LEU A 126 -3.34 2.97 -18.99
C LEU A 126 -3.88 2.94 -20.43
N ARG A 127 -4.94 3.67 -20.72
CA ARG A 127 -5.60 3.64 -22.04
C ARG A 127 -4.71 4.08 -23.20
N ALA A 128 -3.75 4.97 -22.91
CA ALA A 128 -2.76 5.44 -23.89
C ALA A 128 -1.32 5.08 -23.48
N ALA A 129 -1.14 4.25 -22.47
CA ALA A 129 0.17 3.86 -21.96
C ALA A 129 0.79 2.74 -22.82
N GLU A 130 2.12 2.70 -22.86
CA GLU A 130 2.89 1.66 -23.52
C GLU A 130 3.36 0.64 -22.49
N LEU A 131 2.88 -0.61 -22.58
CA LEU A 131 3.30 -1.69 -21.71
C LEU A 131 4.70 -2.17 -22.14
N SER A 132 5.59 -2.40 -21.19
CA SER A 132 6.97 -2.82 -21.48
C SER A 132 7.12 -4.30 -21.82
N GLY A 133 6.07 -5.11 -21.61
CA GLY A 133 6.09 -6.54 -21.86
C GLY A 133 4.69 -7.15 -21.95
N PRO A 134 4.60 -8.45 -22.25
CA PRO A 134 3.32 -9.15 -22.40
C PRO A 134 2.55 -9.28 -21.08
N VAL A 135 3.25 -9.24 -19.94
CA VAL A 135 2.68 -9.26 -18.60
C VAL A 135 3.18 -8.07 -17.82
N THR A 136 2.25 -7.28 -17.28
CA THR A 136 2.56 -6.13 -16.42
C THR A 136 1.88 -6.29 -15.08
N THR A 137 2.64 -6.24 -14.00
CA THR A 137 2.13 -6.37 -12.62
C THR A 137 1.96 -5.00 -11.99
N PHE A 138 0.76 -4.70 -11.53
CA PHE A 138 0.48 -3.54 -10.69
C PHE A 138 0.27 -3.99 -9.23
N VAL A 139 1.01 -3.40 -8.32
CA VAL A 139 0.76 -3.51 -6.88
C VAL A 139 0.11 -2.22 -6.43
N ALA A 140 -1.11 -2.30 -5.93
CA ALA A 140 -1.89 -1.13 -5.52
C ALA A 140 -2.29 -1.24 -4.05
N VAL A 141 -1.80 -0.31 -3.22
CA VAL A 141 -2.16 -0.21 -1.81
C VAL A 141 -3.00 1.03 -1.59
N ALA A 142 -4.23 0.85 -1.08
CA ALA A 142 -5.17 1.91 -0.80
C ALA A 142 -5.56 1.91 0.68
N TYR A 143 -5.10 2.88 1.45
CA TYR A 143 -5.48 3.04 2.85
C TYR A 143 -6.34 4.29 3.04
N LYS A 144 -7.60 4.10 3.49
CA LYS A 144 -8.60 5.19 3.58
C LYS A 144 -8.62 6.04 2.30
N SER A 145 -8.55 5.37 1.14
CA SER A 145 -8.40 6.00 -0.17
C SER A 145 -9.03 5.16 -1.27
N ARG A 146 -9.16 5.75 -2.45
CA ARG A 146 -9.54 5.05 -3.67
C ARG A 146 -8.41 5.12 -4.67
N VAL A 147 -8.06 3.98 -5.25
CA VAL A 147 -7.15 3.88 -6.38
C VAL A 147 -7.93 3.35 -7.57
N THR A 148 -8.01 4.12 -8.64
CA THR A 148 -8.68 3.73 -9.88
C THR A 148 -7.63 3.45 -10.95
N ILE A 149 -7.70 2.29 -11.58
CA ILE A 149 -6.85 1.89 -12.69
C ILE A 149 -7.74 1.77 -13.92
N LEU A 150 -7.55 2.68 -14.88
CA LEU A 150 -8.26 2.62 -16.16
C LEU A 150 -7.44 1.80 -17.15
N VAL A 151 -8.05 0.77 -17.72
CA VAL A 151 -7.42 -0.12 -18.70
C VAL A 151 -8.14 -0.05 -20.04
N PRO A 152 -7.45 -0.18 -21.17
CA PRO A 152 -8.10 -0.30 -22.47
C PRO A 152 -8.77 -1.69 -22.60
N PRO A 153 -9.80 -1.84 -23.46
CA PRO A 153 -10.45 -3.12 -23.70
C PRO A 153 -9.54 -4.16 -24.38
N SER A 154 -8.41 -3.75 -24.91
CA SER A 154 -7.44 -4.61 -25.61
C SER A 154 -6.52 -5.43 -24.71
N VAL A 155 -6.65 -5.33 -23.39
CA VAL A 155 -5.82 -6.06 -22.42
C VAL A 155 -6.65 -7.03 -21.58
N ARG A 156 -6.03 -8.14 -21.19
CA ARG A 156 -6.62 -9.05 -20.20
C ARG A 156 -6.28 -8.57 -18.79
N VAL A 157 -7.25 -8.55 -17.91
CA VAL A 157 -7.07 -8.14 -16.52
C VAL A 157 -7.22 -9.34 -15.59
N GLU A 158 -6.22 -9.55 -14.74
CA GLU A 158 -6.24 -10.51 -13.65
C GLU A 158 -6.13 -9.77 -12.33
N MET A 159 -7.03 -10.05 -11.40
CA MET A 159 -7.09 -9.33 -10.13
C MET A 159 -6.92 -10.30 -8.96
N THR A 160 -6.09 -9.89 -8.00
CA THR A 160 -5.90 -10.61 -6.74
C THR A 160 -5.78 -9.63 -5.58
N GLY A 161 -6.15 -10.07 -4.37
CA GLY A 161 -5.95 -9.28 -3.16
C GLY A 161 -7.25 -8.94 -2.43
N PHE A 162 -7.15 -7.99 -1.50
CA PHE A 162 -8.25 -7.58 -0.62
C PHE A 162 -8.75 -6.17 -0.98
N GLY A 163 -10.08 -6.02 -1.07
CA GLY A 163 -10.68 -4.72 -1.40
C GLY A 163 -10.46 -4.27 -2.85
N VAL A 164 -10.18 -5.22 -3.74
CA VAL A 164 -10.10 -4.99 -5.19
C VAL A 164 -11.45 -5.23 -5.81
N THR A 165 -11.91 -4.32 -6.63
CA THR A 165 -13.20 -4.39 -7.32
C THR A 165 -13.03 -4.12 -8.81
N GLN A 166 -13.84 -4.80 -9.61
CA GLN A 166 -13.97 -4.46 -11.02
C GLN A 166 -15.07 -3.39 -11.14
N GLY A 167 -14.69 -2.24 -11.69
CA GLY A 167 -15.65 -1.20 -12.04
C GLY A 167 -16.48 -1.61 -13.24
N LEU A 168 -17.60 -0.92 -13.44
CA LEU A 168 -18.44 -1.15 -14.60
C LEU A 168 -17.64 -0.85 -15.87
N ALA A 169 -17.59 -1.81 -16.78
CA ALA A 169 -17.14 -1.55 -18.14
C ALA A 169 -18.17 -0.66 -18.83
N ASP A 170 -17.72 0.43 -19.44
CA ASP A 170 -18.58 1.18 -20.38
C ASP A 170 -18.83 0.25 -21.58
N GLU A 171 -20.08 -0.15 -21.78
CA GLU A 171 -20.60 -0.98 -22.91
C GLU A 171 -19.55 -1.91 -23.51
N GLU A 172 -19.47 -3.13 -22.98
CA GLU A 172 -18.77 -4.21 -23.65
C GLU A 172 -19.49 -4.44 -24.99
N ASP A 173 -18.79 -4.24 -26.10
CA ASP A 173 -19.27 -4.72 -27.40
C ASP A 173 -19.44 -6.26 -27.28
N PRO A 174 -20.66 -6.79 -27.36
CA PRO A 174 -20.89 -8.24 -27.17
C PRO A 174 -20.13 -9.11 -28.17
N GLY A 175 -19.62 -8.52 -29.25
CA GLY A 175 -18.82 -9.19 -30.27
C GLY A 175 -17.31 -9.09 -30.10
N TYR A 176 -16.82 -8.27 -29.16
CA TYR A 176 -15.38 -8.09 -28.95
C TYR A 176 -14.79 -9.28 -28.20
N ARG A 177 -13.91 -10.03 -28.86
CA ARG A 177 -13.13 -11.09 -28.21
C ARG A 177 -11.68 -10.66 -28.13
N LEU A 178 -11.12 -10.72 -26.92
CA LEU A 178 -9.70 -10.50 -26.71
C LEU A 178 -8.87 -11.51 -27.49
N PRO A 179 -7.86 -11.10 -28.25
CA PRO A 179 -6.89 -12.00 -28.87
C PRO A 179 -6.23 -12.93 -27.83
N ALA A 180 -5.80 -14.11 -28.25
CA ALA A 180 -5.16 -15.07 -27.35
C ALA A 180 -3.81 -14.53 -26.81
N ASP A 181 -3.15 -13.68 -27.57
CA ASP A 181 -1.87 -13.00 -27.27
C ASP A 181 -2.05 -11.60 -26.67
N ALA A 182 -3.27 -11.23 -26.26
CA ALA A 182 -3.52 -9.95 -25.61
C ALA A 182 -2.64 -9.77 -24.36
N PRO A 183 -2.03 -8.58 -24.18
CA PRO A 183 -1.24 -8.30 -22.99
C PRO A 183 -2.04 -8.52 -21.70
N VAL A 184 -1.37 -9.00 -20.65
CA VAL A 184 -1.99 -9.27 -19.35
C VAL A 184 -1.58 -8.20 -18.37
N ILE A 185 -2.57 -7.59 -17.72
CA ILE A 185 -2.38 -6.69 -16.59
C ILE A 185 -2.80 -7.42 -15.32
N GLN A 186 -1.82 -7.80 -14.51
CA GLN A 186 -2.03 -8.41 -13.21
C GLN A 186 -2.09 -7.33 -12.13
N VAL A 187 -3.23 -7.19 -11.46
CA VAL A 187 -3.39 -6.24 -10.36
C VAL A 187 -3.43 -6.98 -9.03
N ARG A 188 -2.46 -6.69 -8.17
CA ARG A 188 -2.42 -7.13 -6.79
C ARG A 188 -2.81 -5.96 -5.90
N GLY A 189 -3.98 -6.02 -5.29
CA GLY A 189 -4.53 -4.92 -4.52
C GLY A 189 -4.66 -5.23 -3.04
N ILE A 190 -4.34 -4.22 -2.21
CA ILE A 190 -4.64 -4.22 -0.79
C ILE A 190 -5.37 -2.91 -0.48
N ALA A 191 -6.66 -3.00 -0.13
CA ALA A 191 -7.41 -1.83 0.28
C ALA A 191 -7.96 -2.00 1.70
N TYR A 192 -7.63 -1.04 2.57
CA TYR A 192 -8.17 -0.98 3.93
C TYR A 192 -8.95 0.31 4.14
N LYS A 193 -10.23 0.19 4.48
CA LYS A 193 -11.16 1.33 4.55
C LYS A 193 -11.13 2.19 3.26
N GLY A 194 -10.99 1.51 2.11
CA GLY A 194 -10.87 2.09 0.79
C GLY A 194 -11.14 1.05 -0.29
N THR A 195 -10.75 1.34 -1.53
CA THR A 195 -10.92 0.41 -2.65
C THR A 195 -9.83 0.59 -3.71
N VAL A 196 -9.47 -0.50 -4.35
CA VAL A 196 -8.74 -0.52 -5.63
C VAL A 196 -9.73 -0.93 -6.70
N GLU A 197 -10.04 -0.04 -7.61
CA GLU A 197 -11.03 -0.23 -8.67
C GLU A 197 -10.33 -0.31 -10.03
N ILE A 198 -10.62 -1.35 -10.79
CA ILE A 198 -10.15 -1.49 -12.16
C ILE A 198 -11.35 -1.31 -13.08
N ALA A 199 -11.28 -0.31 -13.97
CA ALA A 199 -12.35 -0.02 -14.93
C ALA A 199 -11.82 -0.12 -16.35
N THR A 200 -12.51 -0.92 -17.17
CA THR A 200 -12.21 -1.03 -18.61
C THR A 200 -12.93 0.11 -19.33
N ARG A 201 -12.15 0.94 -20.02
CA ARG A 201 -12.69 2.06 -20.80
C ARG A 201 -11.95 2.22 -22.12
N PRO A 202 -12.64 2.57 -23.21
CA PRO A 202 -11.98 2.85 -24.49
C PRO A 202 -11.05 4.07 -24.36
N PRO A 203 -10.03 4.18 -25.20
CA PRO A 203 -9.20 5.38 -25.31
C PRO A 203 -10.07 6.61 -25.59
N GLU A 204 -9.73 7.75 -24.97
CA GLU A 204 -10.39 9.00 -25.32
C GLU A 204 -10.13 9.34 -26.79
N ARG A 205 -11.19 9.49 -27.56
CA ARG A 205 -11.07 10.00 -28.94
C ARG A 205 -10.55 11.44 -28.84
N PRO A 206 -9.48 11.79 -29.56
CA PRO A 206 -9.08 13.18 -29.63
C PRO A 206 -10.26 14.00 -30.13
N ALA A 207 -10.66 15.03 -29.36
CA ALA A 207 -11.68 15.94 -29.81
C ALA A 207 -11.23 16.52 -31.17
N LEU A 208 -12.00 16.23 -32.23
CA LEU A 208 -11.80 16.85 -33.51
C LEU A 208 -11.96 18.36 -33.30
N ARG A 209 -10.85 19.08 -33.36
CA ARG A 209 -10.91 20.54 -33.38
C ARG A 209 -11.56 20.91 -34.71
N GLY A 210 -12.83 21.34 -34.63
CA GLY A 210 -13.53 22.03 -35.71
C GLY A 210 -12.99 23.44 -35.89
#